data_a88dad748a3f3047757e2f3a1927d840
#
_entry.id   a88dad748a3f3047757e2f3a1927d840
#
_cell.length_a   1.000
_cell.length_b   1.000
_cell.length_c   1.000
_cell.angle_alpha   90.00
_cell.angle_beta   90.00
_cell.angle_gamma   90.00
#
_symmetry.space_group_name_H-M   'P 1'
#
loop_
_entity.id
_entity.type
_entity.pdbx_description
1 polymer ?
#
loop_
_entity_poly.entity_id
_entity_poly.type
_entity_poly.pdbx_seq_one_letter_code
_entity_poly.pdbx_strand_id
1 'polypeptide(L)'
;MLFRSAEHAVENIGNYSNPQGDAALIDALTAFLNREYGWNLTADNIALTNGSQNAFFYLFNLFGGKFKVSDDLSVEKAILLPLAPEYIGYADVHVEGQHFVSVKPKIEAVEHEGEAGFFKYRVDFDALESLPELKEGKVGAICCSRPTNPTGNVLTDGEMSRLDALAQEHGIPLIIDNAYGMPFPNIIYSDVTLNWHENIILCFSLSKVGLPGVRTGIIIAAPEVVKAVSSLNAIVNLSPTRFGAAIATPLLQDGRLKQLSDDVIRPFYRNQAQTAVSLLKRELGAYPLKIHKPEGAIFLWLWFENLPVSSQTLYEMLKAEGTLIIPGEHFFVGIDTQDYPHARECIRMSIAQDVETLEKGIVAIGRVVRGLYDAGKQ
;
A
#
# COMPACT_ATOMS: atom_id res chain seq x y z
N MET A 1 2.55 23.23 18.77
CA MET A 1 3.79 23.55 18.04
C MET A 1 3.53 24.17 16.66
N LEU A 2 2.44 23.87 16.00
CA LEU A 2 2.07 24.34 14.65
C LEU A 2 1.86 25.87 14.52
N PHE A 3 1.58 26.55 15.61
CA PHE A 3 1.21 27.98 15.62
C PHE A 3 1.99 28.74 16.68
N ARG A 4 3.32 28.58 16.70
CA ARG A 4 4.17 29.33 17.65
C ARG A 4 4.19 30.84 17.40
N SER A 5 3.78 31.30 16.20
CA SER A 5 3.52 32.72 15.94
C SER A 5 2.25 32.89 15.11
N ALA A 6 1.56 34.01 15.27
CA ALA A 6 0.41 34.37 14.45
C ALA A 6 0.77 34.45 12.95
N GLU A 7 1.99 34.81 12.63
CA GLU A 7 2.52 34.93 11.26
C GLU A 7 2.53 33.55 10.56
N HIS A 8 3.04 32.49 11.21
CA HIS A 8 3.03 31.13 10.64
C HIS A 8 1.61 30.58 10.46
N ALA A 9 0.69 30.92 11.37
CA ALA A 9 -0.71 30.53 11.23
C ALA A 9 -1.35 31.22 10.02
N VAL A 10 -1.13 32.51 9.84
CA VAL A 10 -1.66 33.29 8.71
C VAL A 10 -1.10 32.75 7.38
N GLU A 11 0.19 32.46 7.32
CA GLU A 11 0.83 31.93 6.12
C GLU A 11 0.27 30.56 5.71
N ASN A 12 0.08 29.66 6.67
CA ASN A 12 -0.41 28.30 6.39
C ASN A 12 -1.91 28.21 6.09
N ILE A 13 -2.69 29.18 6.55
CA ILE A 13 -4.15 29.21 6.36
C ILE A 13 -4.54 30.16 5.22
N GLY A 14 -3.83 31.29 5.09
CA GLY A 14 -4.22 32.39 4.22
C GLY A 14 -3.67 32.34 2.79
N ASN A 15 -2.71 31.45 2.50
CA ASN A 15 -2.05 31.39 1.19
C ASN A 15 -2.15 30.02 0.56
N TYR A 16 -2.33 29.97 -0.76
CA TYR A 16 -2.15 28.76 -1.55
C TYR A 16 -0.65 28.43 -1.69
N SER A 17 -0.31 27.15 -1.71
CA SER A 17 1.01 26.68 -2.17
C SER A 17 1.06 26.62 -3.70
N ASN A 18 2.24 26.32 -4.25
CA ASN A 18 2.33 25.96 -5.67
C ASN A 18 1.54 24.67 -5.94
N PRO A 19 1.03 24.47 -7.16
CA PRO A 19 0.39 23.20 -7.53
C PRO A 19 1.29 21.97 -7.36
N GLN A 20 2.61 22.10 -7.48
CA GLN A 20 3.58 21.05 -7.18
C GLN A 20 3.63 20.72 -5.68
N GLY A 21 3.34 21.67 -4.81
CA GLY A 21 3.35 21.54 -3.36
C GLY A 21 4.11 22.65 -2.66
N ASP A 22 4.25 22.52 -1.34
CA ASP A 22 5.00 23.44 -0.50
C ASP A 22 6.51 23.28 -0.74
N ALA A 23 7.17 24.36 -1.16
CA ALA A 23 8.59 24.35 -1.53
C ALA A 23 9.50 23.95 -0.36
N ALA A 24 9.20 24.41 0.87
CA ALA A 24 10.02 24.09 2.03
C ALA A 24 10.01 22.57 2.37
N LEU A 25 8.86 21.90 2.20
CA LEU A 25 8.78 20.45 2.35
C LEU A 25 9.50 19.73 1.22
N ILE A 26 9.35 20.20 -0.02
CA ILE A 26 10.04 19.61 -1.20
C ILE A 26 11.56 19.69 -1.01
N ASP A 27 12.09 20.86 -0.62
CA ASP A 27 13.52 21.03 -0.36
C ASP A 27 14.02 20.15 0.79
N ALA A 28 13.24 20.06 1.88
CA ALA A 28 13.59 19.21 3.02
C ALA A 28 13.60 17.72 2.64
N LEU A 29 12.63 17.25 1.83
CA LEU A 29 12.58 15.88 1.30
C LEU A 29 13.75 15.60 0.38
N THR A 30 14.07 16.52 -0.55
CA THR A 30 15.21 16.41 -1.46
C THR A 30 16.52 16.25 -0.68
N ALA A 31 16.77 17.13 0.27
CA ALA A 31 17.97 17.07 1.09
C ALA A 31 18.04 15.79 1.95
N PHE A 32 16.92 15.40 2.55
CA PHE A 32 16.82 14.20 3.37
C PHE A 32 17.08 12.93 2.57
N LEU A 33 16.40 12.73 1.44
CA LEU A 33 16.51 11.51 0.62
C LEU A 33 17.88 11.38 -0.05
N ASN A 34 18.45 12.48 -0.51
CA ASN A 34 19.81 12.49 -1.05
C ASN A 34 20.85 12.11 0.01
N ARG A 35 20.67 12.58 1.25
CA ARG A 35 21.57 12.22 2.37
C ARG A 35 21.43 10.76 2.79
N GLU A 36 20.19 10.24 2.88
CA GLU A 36 19.93 8.87 3.38
C GLU A 36 20.25 7.79 2.34
N TYR A 37 20.01 8.06 1.06
CA TYR A 37 20.08 7.06 -0.01
C TYR A 37 21.11 7.37 -1.09
N GLY A 38 21.72 8.55 -1.09
CA GLY A 38 22.68 8.95 -2.14
C GLY A 38 22.01 9.21 -3.50
N TRP A 39 20.71 9.45 -3.55
CA TRP A 39 20.00 9.80 -4.78
C TRP A 39 20.35 11.23 -5.21
N ASN A 40 20.39 11.47 -6.51
CA ASN A 40 20.65 12.79 -7.07
C ASN A 40 19.36 13.56 -7.39
N LEU A 41 18.43 13.58 -6.44
CA LEU A 41 17.15 14.26 -6.59
C LEU A 41 17.34 15.79 -6.60
N THR A 42 16.47 16.44 -7.36
CA THR A 42 16.23 17.88 -7.32
C THR A 42 14.77 18.13 -6.90
N ALA A 43 14.40 19.38 -6.69
CA ALA A 43 13.02 19.76 -6.44
C ALA A 43 12.06 19.33 -7.56
N ASP A 44 12.55 19.24 -8.80
CA ASP A 44 11.77 18.82 -9.97
C ASP A 44 11.37 17.33 -9.93
N ASN A 45 11.97 16.54 -9.04
CA ASN A 45 11.64 15.13 -8.87
C ASN A 45 10.53 14.88 -7.85
N ILE A 46 10.02 15.90 -7.15
CA ILE A 46 9.08 15.71 -6.04
C ILE A 46 7.81 16.51 -6.26
N ALA A 47 6.66 15.86 -6.15
CA ALA A 47 5.35 16.52 -6.08
C ALA A 47 4.60 16.09 -4.81
N LEU A 48 3.84 17.01 -4.23
CA LEU A 48 2.93 16.74 -3.13
C LEU A 48 1.50 16.58 -3.64
N THR A 49 0.69 15.81 -2.93
CA THR A 49 -0.72 15.57 -3.24
C THR A 49 -1.58 15.61 -1.98
N ASN A 50 -2.90 15.69 -2.12
CA ASN A 50 -3.84 15.62 -1.00
C ASN A 50 -4.04 14.18 -0.49
N GLY A 51 -2.94 13.56 -0.05
CA GLY A 51 -2.81 12.16 0.35
C GLY A 51 -2.47 11.24 -0.83
N SER A 52 -1.96 10.03 -0.52
CA SER A 52 -1.56 9.05 -1.54
C SER A 52 -2.73 8.57 -2.41
N GLN A 53 -3.97 8.55 -1.90
CA GLN A 53 -5.15 8.22 -2.72
C GLN A 53 -5.30 9.19 -3.91
N ASN A 54 -5.05 10.47 -3.70
CA ASN A 54 -5.06 11.47 -4.77
C ASN A 54 -3.87 11.25 -5.74
N ALA A 55 -2.71 10.82 -5.22
CA ALA A 55 -1.58 10.44 -6.06
C ALA A 55 -1.92 9.27 -6.99
N PHE A 56 -2.53 8.19 -6.47
CA PHE A 56 -2.94 7.04 -7.27
C PHE A 56 -4.04 7.38 -8.27
N PHE A 57 -4.99 8.25 -7.90
CA PHE A 57 -5.96 8.76 -8.86
C PHE A 57 -5.27 9.42 -10.06
N TYR A 58 -4.27 10.25 -9.84
CA TYR A 58 -3.52 10.88 -10.94
C TYR A 58 -2.71 9.86 -11.73
N LEU A 59 -1.88 9.08 -11.07
CA LEU A 59 -0.96 8.15 -11.74
C LEU A 59 -1.70 7.08 -12.54
N PHE A 60 -2.77 6.51 -12.00
CA PHE A 60 -3.49 5.46 -12.70
C PHE A 60 -4.26 6.00 -13.90
N ASN A 61 -4.76 7.26 -13.87
CA ASN A 61 -5.36 7.89 -15.05
C ASN A 61 -4.32 8.50 -16.02
N LEU A 62 -3.07 8.70 -15.60
CA LEU A 62 -1.97 9.06 -16.49
C LEU A 62 -1.43 7.86 -17.28
N PHE A 63 -1.42 6.68 -16.69
CA PHE A 63 -0.82 5.49 -17.29
C PHE A 63 -1.83 4.40 -17.66
N GLY A 64 -3.06 4.43 -17.16
CA GLY A 64 -4.15 3.50 -17.47
C GLY A 64 -5.37 4.23 -18.06
N GLY A 65 -6.13 3.54 -18.91
CA GLY A 65 -7.30 4.10 -19.57
C GLY A 65 -7.20 4.13 -21.09
N LYS A 66 -8.07 4.89 -21.74
CA LYS A 66 -8.10 5.07 -23.19
C LYS A 66 -7.37 6.35 -23.59
N PHE A 67 -6.36 6.21 -24.43
CA PHE A 67 -5.53 7.30 -24.91
C PHE A 67 -5.76 7.51 -26.40
N LYS A 68 -6.10 8.73 -26.79
CA LYS A 68 -6.21 9.12 -28.19
C LYS A 68 -4.79 9.36 -28.75
N VAL A 69 -4.39 8.55 -29.72
CA VAL A 69 -3.08 8.67 -30.40
C VAL A 69 -3.20 9.53 -31.62
N SER A 70 -4.32 9.41 -32.36
CA SER A 70 -4.69 10.26 -33.53
C SER A 70 -6.20 10.37 -33.59
N ASP A 71 -6.75 11.09 -34.61
CA ASP A 71 -8.20 11.24 -34.72
C ASP A 71 -8.93 9.90 -34.88
N ASP A 72 -8.29 8.94 -35.56
CA ASP A 72 -8.87 7.64 -35.88
C ASP A 72 -8.30 6.48 -35.02
N LEU A 73 -7.34 6.75 -34.12
CA LEU A 73 -6.66 5.72 -33.34
C LEU A 73 -6.68 6.03 -31.84
N SER A 74 -7.26 5.13 -31.07
CA SER A 74 -7.16 5.10 -29.62
C SER A 74 -6.50 3.80 -29.17
N VAL A 75 -5.68 3.89 -28.14
CA VAL A 75 -5.08 2.74 -27.46
C VAL A 75 -5.59 2.68 -26.05
N GLU A 76 -5.84 1.45 -25.57
CA GLU A 76 -6.21 1.19 -24.18
C GLU A 76 -5.01 0.61 -23.44
N LYS A 77 -4.74 1.14 -22.26
CA LYS A 77 -3.66 0.71 -21.38
C LYS A 77 -4.21 0.33 -20.01
N ALA A 78 -3.67 -0.72 -19.44
CA ALA A 78 -3.98 -1.15 -18.08
C ALA A 78 -2.83 -0.86 -17.11
N ILE A 79 -3.15 -0.78 -15.82
CA ILE A 79 -2.17 -0.86 -14.74
C ILE A 79 -2.01 -2.34 -14.39
N LEU A 80 -0.77 -2.83 -14.45
CA LEU A 80 -0.43 -4.21 -14.10
C LEU A 80 -0.10 -4.31 -12.62
N LEU A 81 -0.87 -5.13 -11.90
CA LEU A 81 -0.59 -5.52 -10.51
C LEU A 81 0.11 -6.90 -10.53
N PRO A 82 1.42 -6.95 -10.31
CA PRO A 82 2.21 -8.19 -10.50
C PRO A 82 1.95 -9.23 -9.43
N LEU A 83 1.28 -8.83 -8.34
CA LEU A 83 0.96 -9.67 -7.20
C LEU A 83 -0.34 -9.21 -6.55
N ALA A 84 -1.46 -9.90 -6.81
CA ALA A 84 -2.66 -9.75 -6.00
C ALA A 84 -2.57 -10.62 -4.73
N PRO A 85 -3.19 -10.27 -3.60
CA PRO A 85 -4.06 -9.10 -3.42
C PRO A 85 -3.30 -7.80 -3.23
N GLU A 86 -3.94 -6.69 -3.60
CA GLU A 86 -3.44 -5.33 -3.49
C GLU A 86 -4.49 -4.39 -2.83
N TYR A 87 -4.13 -3.13 -2.65
CA TYR A 87 -4.97 -2.16 -1.93
C TYR A 87 -6.34 -1.98 -2.58
N ILE A 88 -7.39 -2.24 -1.81
CA ILE A 88 -8.80 -2.12 -2.25
C ILE A 88 -9.14 -0.75 -2.84
N GLY A 89 -8.49 0.32 -2.35
CA GLY A 89 -8.70 1.68 -2.83
C GLY A 89 -8.22 1.96 -4.26
N TYR A 90 -7.56 0.99 -4.92
CA TYR A 90 -7.22 1.10 -6.33
C TYR A 90 -8.43 0.86 -7.25
N ALA A 91 -9.39 0.02 -6.82
CA ALA A 91 -10.47 -0.45 -7.67
C ALA A 91 -11.29 0.67 -8.32
N ASP A 92 -11.46 1.79 -7.62
CA ASP A 92 -12.37 2.87 -8.03
C ASP A 92 -11.66 4.17 -8.44
N VAL A 93 -10.35 4.13 -8.75
CA VAL A 93 -9.60 5.36 -9.06
C VAL A 93 -9.62 5.76 -10.53
N HIS A 94 -9.98 4.86 -11.46
CA HIS A 94 -10.09 5.21 -12.87
C HIS A 94 -11.36 6.03 -13.14
N VAL A 95 -11.23 7.05 -13.99
CA VAL A 95 -12.37 7.90 -14.40
C VAL A 95 -13.34 7.14 -15.28
N GLU A 96 -12.85 6.23 -16.13
CA GLU A 96 -13.65 5.43 -17.05
C GLU A 96 -13.36 3.94 -16.87
N GLY A 97 -14.25 3.22 -16.22
CA GLY A 97 -14.14 1.76 -16.01
C GLY A 97 -13.01 1.34 -15.08
N GLN A 98 -12.66 0.07 -15.13
CA GLN A 98 -11.50 -0.50 -14.42
C GLN A 98 -10.46 -0.95 -15.44
N HIS A 99 -9.26 -0.41 -15.35
CA HIS A 99 -8.15 -0.72 -16.25
C HIS A 99 -7.02 -1.39 -15.48
N PHE A 100 -7.30 -2.58 -14.92
CA PHE A 100 -6.31 -3.39 -14.22
C PHE A 100 -6.15 -4.75 -14.87
N VAL A 101 -4.90 -5.20 -14.92
CA VAL A 101 -4.52 -6.59 -15.18
C VAL A 101 -3.72 -7.07 -13.98
N SER A 102 -4.07 -8.25 -13.43
CA SER A 102 -3.46 -8.72 -12.19
C SER A 102 -3.04 -10.18 -12.29
N VAL A 103 -1.95 -10.50 -11.60
CA VAL A 103 -1.43 -11.86 -11.52
C VAL A 103 -1.73 -12.45 -10.15
N LYS A 104 -2.25 -13.70 -10.14
CA LYS A 104 -2.44 -14.47 -8.91
C LYS A 104 -1.09 -14.78 -8.28
N PRO A 105 -0.97 -14.79 -6.94
CA PRO A 105 0.30 -15.08 -6.26
C PRO A 105 0.66 -16.57 -6.36
N LYS A 106 1.96 -16.89 -6.31
CA LYS A 106 2.42 -18.17 -5.81
C LYS A 106 2.32 -18.15 -4.29
N ILE A 107 1.66 -19.16 -3.71
CA ILE A 107 1.49 -19.30 -2.26
C ILE A 107 2.57 -20.27 -1.77
N GLU A 108 3.49 -19.76 -0.97
CA GLU A 108 4.60 -20.51 -0.39
C GLU A 108 4.34 -20.76 1.10
N ALA A 109 4.34 -22.03 1.54
CA ALA A 109 4.35 -22.34 2.96
C ALA A 109 5.71 -21.98 3.55
N VAL A 110 5.70 -21.22 4.65
CA VAL A 110 6.92 -20.75 5.31
C VAL A 110 6.84 -20.94 6.82
N GLU A 111 7.98 -20.94 7.48
CA GLU A 111 8.07 -20.82 8.92
C GLU A 111 8.26 -19.37 9.33
N HIS A 112 7.76 -19.01 10.50
CA HIS A 112 7.99 -17.74 11.14
C HIS A 112 8.34 -17.95 12.62
N GLU A 113 9.51 -17.45 13.03
CA GLU A 113 10.05 -17.63 14.39
C GLU A 113 10.13 -19.12 14.81
N GLY A 114 10.41 -20.01 13.85
CA GLY A 114 10.50 -21.47 14.08
C GLY A 114 9.17 -22.20 14.17
N GLU A 115 8.07 -21.54 13.87
CA GLU A 115 6.73 -22.11 13.92
C GLU A 115 6.11 -22.26 12.54
N ALA A 116 5.39 -23.35 12.30
CA ALA A 116 4.60 -23.60 11.10
C ALA A 116 3.23 -22.86 11.16
N GLY A 117 2.47 -22.96 10.07
CA GLY A 117 1.15 -22.35 9.96
C GLY A 117 1.19 -20.97 9.31
N PHE A 118 2.30 -20.61 8.72
CA PHE A 118 2.46 -19.37 7.96
C PHE A 118 2.60 -19.65 6.47
N PHE A 119 2.27 -18.64 5.68
CA PHE A 119 2.50 -18.62 4.24
C PHE A 119 2.98 -17.25 3.80
N LYS A 120 3.56 -17.18 2.60
CA LYS A 120 3.99 -15.95 1.96
C LYS A 120 3.55 -15.94 0.51
N TYR A 121 3.15 -14.77 0.03
CA TYR A 121 2.92 -14.56 -1.40
C TYR A 121 4.22 -14.22 -2.12
N ARG A 122 4.40 -14.83 -3.29
CA ARG A 122 5.50 -14.57 -4.22
C ARG A 122 4.95 -14.16 -5.57
N VAL A 123 5.70 -13.32 -6.26
CA VAL A 123 5.38 -12.98 -7.65
C VAL A 123 5.52 -14.23 -8.53
N ASP A 124 4.48 -14.54 -9.29
CA ASP A 124 4.55 -15.55 -10.33
C ASP A 124 5.10 -14.92 -11.61
N PHE A 125 6.42 -14.88 -11.73
CA PHE A 125 7.08 -14.28 -12.87
C PHE A 125 6.82 -15.03 -14.18
N ASP A 126 6.59 -16.34 -14.14
CA ASP A 126 6.28 -17.12 -15.34
C ASP A 126 4.92 -16.71 -15.91
N ALA A 127 3.92 -16.56 -15.02
CA ALA A 127 2.61 -16.04 -15.37
C ALA A 127 2.69 -14.57 -15.81
N LEU A 128 3.45 -13.73 -15.08
CA LEU A 128 3.61 -12.30 -15.36
C LEU A 128 4.22 -12.05 -16.76
N GLU A 129 5.33 -12.70 -17.08
CA GLU A 129 6.04 -12.56 -18.35
C GLU A 129 5.27 -13.19 -19.54
N SER A 130 4.28 -14.07 -19.26
CA SER A 130 3.43 -14.67 -20.29
C SER A 130 2.16 -13.87 -20.60
N LEU A 131 1.84 -12.81 -19.83
CA LEU A 131 0.63 -12.01 -20.02
C LEU A 131 0.52 -11.45 -21.44
N PRO A 132 -0.61 -11.67 -22.14
CA PRO A 132 -0.85 -11.10 -23.46
C PRO A 132 -0.80 -9.58 -23.46
N GLU A 133 -1.41 -8.95 -22.45
CA GLU A 133 -1.48 -7.48 -22.34
C GLU A 133 -0.09 -6.84 -22.24
N LEU A 134 0.83 -7.49 -21.56
CA LEU A 134 2.22 -7.01 -21.47
C LEU A 134 2.94 -7.15 -22.81
N LYS A 135 2.82 -8.31 -23.47
CA LYS A 135 3.43 -8.59 -24.78
C LYS A 135 2.88 -7.70 -25.91
N GLU A 136 1.59 -7.40 -25.85
CA GLU A 136 0.91 -6.54 -26.83
C GLU A 136 1.11 -5.04 -26.54
N GLY A 137 1.88 -4.69 -25.50
CA GLY A 137 2.10 -3.30 -25.12
C GLY A 137 0.84 -2.60 -24.60
N LYS A 138 -0.12 -3.33 -24.06
CA LYS A 138 -1.37 -2.82 -23.46
C LYS A 138 -1.25 -2.49 -21.97
N VAL A 139 -0.06 -2.59 -21.39
CA VAL A 139 0.25 -2.15 -20.03
C VAL A 139 0.86 -0.75 -20.08
N GLY A 140 0.40 0.14 -19.23
CA GLY A 140 0.90 1.50 -19.15
C GLY A 140 1.84 1.74 -17.96
N ALA A 141 1.70 0.95 -16.89
CA ALA A 141 2.60 0.93 -15.73
C ALA A 141 2.48 -0.39 -14.97
N ILE A 142 3.55 -0.80 -14.28
CA ILE A 142 3.49 -1.83 -13.25
C ILE A 142 3.33 -1.12 -11.91
N CYS A 143 2.42 -1.60 -11.03
CA CYS A 143 2.24 -1.05 -9.70
C CYS A 143 2.27 -2.15 -8.65
N CYS A 144 3.05 -1.97 -7.59
CA CYS A 144 3.08 -2.85 -6.42
C CYS A 144 3.21 -2.06 -5.13
N SER A 145 2.70 -2.58 -4.02
CA SER A 145 2.90 -2.01 -2.69
C SER A 145 3.95 -2.76 -1.88
N ARG A 146 4.75 -2.02 -1.08
CA ARG A 146 5.85 -2.58 -0.29
C ARG A 146 6.04 -1.81 1.03
N PRO A 147 5.51 -2.30 2.16
CA PRO A 147 4.66 -3.48 2.38
C PRO A 147 3.26 -3.37 1.77
N THR A 148 2.67 -4.52 1.45
CA THR A 148 1.37 -4.57 0.83
C THR A 148 0.24 -4.37 1.86
N ASN A 149 -0.73 -3.56 1.53
CA ASN A 149 -2.06 -3.60 2.10
C ASN A 149 -2.93 -4.45 1.15
N PRO A 150 -3.40 -5.64 1.53
CA PRO A 150 -3.86 -6.04 2.88
C PRO A 150 -2.90 -6.94 3.67
N THR A 151 -1.88 -7.51 3.06
CA THR A 151 -1.23 -8.74 3.55
C THR A 151 -0.05 -8.49 4.49
N GLY A 152 0.51 -7.29 4.47
CA GLY A 152 1.80 -7.01 5.10
C GLY A 152 2.99 -7.65 4.36
N ASN A 153 2.77 -8.21 3.16
CA ASN A 153 3.82 -8.82 2.37
C ASN A 153 4.88 -7.79 1.98
N VAL A 154 6.14 -8.16 2.09
CA VAL A 154 7.28 -7.37 1.65
C VAL A 154 7.96 -8.08 0.49
N LEU A 155 7.84 -7.53 -0.71
CA LEU A 155 8.57 -8.01 -1.88
C LEU A 155 10.07 -7.95 -1.60
N THR A 156 10.79 -9.03 -1.91
CA THR A 156 12.25 -9.10 -1.75
C THR A 156 12.95 -8.13 -2.71
N ASP A 157 14.19 -7.77 -2.41
CA ASP A 157 15.00 -6.95 -3.33
C ASP A 157 15.19 -7.62 -4.69
N GLY A 158 15.28 -8.95 -4.73
CA GLY A 158 15.33 -9.72 -5.97
C GLY A 158 14.04 -9.63 -6.80
N GLU A 159 12.87 -9.72 -6.15
CA GLU A 159 11.58 -9.53 -6.82
C GLU A 159 11.45 -8.09 -7.34
N MET A 160 11.83 -7.09 -6.55
CA MET A 160 11.80 -5.68 -6.98
C MET A 160 12.72 -5.42 -8.17
N SER A 161 13.94 -5.93 -8.14
CA SER A 161 14.90 -5.78 -9.26
C SER A 161 14.39 -6.42 -10.54
N ARG A 162 13.70 -7.57 -10.44
CA ARG A 162 13.11 -8.25 -11.60
C ARG A 162 11.91 -7.51 -12.14
N LEU A 163 11.05 -6.94 -11.28
CA LEU A 163 9.92 -6.10 -11.69
C LEU A 163 10.39 -4.82 -12.38
N ASP A 164 11.45 -4.20 -11.86
CA ASP A 164 12.05 -3.01 -12.45
C ASP A 164 12.67 -3.30 -13.82
N ALA A 165 13.42 -4.40 -13.95
CA ALA A 165 13.96 -4.83 -15.24
C ALA A 165 12.85 -5.08 -16.27
N LEU A 166 11.76 -5.71 -15.86
CA LEU A 166 10.60 -5.96 -16.72
C LEU A 166 9.93 -4.65 -17.15
N ALA A 167 9.77 -3.69 -16.24
CA ALA A 167 9.22 -2.38 -16.55
C ALA A 167 10.09 -1.63 -17.57
N GLN A 168 11.40 -1.64 -17.38
CA GLN A 168 12.36 -1.03 -18.31
C GLN A 168 12.35 -1.70 -19.69
N GLU A 169 12.29 -3.04 -19.75
CA GLU A 169 12.21 -3.80 -21.01
C GLU A 169 11.00 -3.38 -21.85
N HIS A 170 9.86 -3.13 -21.18
CA HIS A 170 8.63 -2.70 -21.84
C HIS A 170 8.48 -1.18 -21.96
N GLY A 171 9.46 -0.38 -21.53
CA GLY A 171 9.43 1.09 -21.60
C GLY A 171 8.29 1.73 -20.81
N ILE A 172 7.91 1.13 -19.67
CA ILE A 172 6.84 1.59 -18.77
C ILE A 172 7.40 1.84 -17.37
N PRO A 173 6.81 2.74 -16.55
CA PRO A 173 7.28 2.97 -15.19
C PRO A 173 6.87 1.85 -14.22
N LEU A 174 7.70 1.68 -13.17
CA LEU A 174 7.37 0.91 -11.98
C LEU A 174 6.87 1.87 -10.89
N ILE A 175 5.59 1.79 -10.52
CA ILE A 175 4.99 2.54 -9.43
C ILE A 175 5.08 1.70 -8.16
N ILE A 176 5.64 2.27 -7.09
CA ILE A 176 5.78 1.62 -5.79
C ILE A 176 4.96 2.39 -4.76
N ASP A 177 3.89 1.76 -4.26
CA ASP A 177 3.18 2.27 -3.07
C ASP A 177 4.00 1.95 -1.83
N ASN A 178 4.65 2.99 -1.32
CA ASN A 178 5.51 2.93 -0.14
C ASN A 178 4.85 3.58 1.09
N ALA A 179 3.52 3.57 1.18
CA ALA A 179 2.79 4.23 2.25
C ALA A 179 3.11 3.69 3.67
N TYR A 180 3.59 2.45 3.77
CA TYR A 180 4.02 1.82 5.03
C TYR A 180 5.53 1.62 5.10
N GLY A 181 6.26 1.91 4.04
CA GLY A 181 7.66 1.55 3.87
C GLY A 181 8.65 2.58 4.41
N MET A 182 9.90 2.42 3.98
CA MET A 182 11.04 3.27 4.34
C MET A 182 11.00 4.60 3.58
N PRO A 183 11.57 5.67 4.11
CA PRO A 183 12.21 5.83 5.42
C PRO A 183 11.23 6.10 6.56
N PHE A 184 10.00 6.41 6.23
CA PHE A 184 8.90 6.66 7.16
C PHE A 184 7.58 6.19 6.51
N PRO A 185 6.69 5.57 7.29
CA PRO A 185 6.71 5.23 8.72
C PRO A 185 7.64 4.06 9.06
N ASN A 186 8.28 3.42 8.09
CA ASN A 186 9.19 2.29 8.22
C ASN A 186 8.59 1.08 8.96
N ILE A 187 7.34 0.75 8.67
CA ILE A 187 6.67 -0.43 9.24
C ILE A 187 7.04 -1.65 8.39
N ILE A 188 8.31 -1.98 8.34
CA ILE A 188 8.91 -3.14 7.67
C ILE A 188 9.77 -3.88 8.70
N TYR A 189 9.63 -5.22 8.76
CA TYR A 189 10.35 -6.08 9.71
C TYR A 189 11.40 -6.97 9.04
N SER A 190 11.45 -6.97 7.72
CA SER A 190 12.44 -7.68 6.90
C SER A 190 13.55 -6.75 6.47
N ASP A 191 14.74 -7.30 6.24
CA ASP A 191 15.88 -6.55 5.69
C ASP A 191 15.67 -6.40 4.18
N VAL A 192 15.43 -5.17 3.76
CA VAL A 192 15.22 -4.79 2.36
C VAL A 192 15.79 -3.40 2.11
N THR A 193 16.02 -3.08 0.84
CA THR A 193 16.53 -1.78 0.41
C THR A 193 15.47 -0.99 -0.35
N LEU A 194 15.51 0.32 -0.26
CA LEU A 194 14.71 1.23 -1.06
C LEU A 194 15.62 1.85 -2.13
N ASN A 195 15.33 1.57 -3.40
CA ASN A 195 16.05 2.11 -4.53
C ASN A 195 15.15 3.04 -5.34
N TRP A 196 15.78 4.02 -5.99
CA TRP A 196 15.10 4.91 -6.92
C TRP A 196 15.99 5.26 -8.11
N HIS A 197 15.39 5.36 -9.26
CA HIS A 197 15.91 5.99 -10.48
C HIS A 197 14.71 6.48 -11.33
N GLU A 198 14.94 7.20 -12.41
CA GLU A 198 13.89 7.92 -13.15
C GLU A 198 12.73 7.06 -13.67
N ASN A 199 12.92 5.73 -13.88
CA ASN A 199 11.84 4.83 -14.27
C ASN A 199 10.96 4.37 -13.09
N ILE A 200 11.33 4.69 -11.85
CA ILE A 200 10.57 4.34 -10.64
C ILE A 200 9.78 5.55 -10.16
N ILE A 201 8.49 5.34 -9.89
CA ILE A 201 7.62 6.31 -9.23
C ILE A 201 7.36 5.83 -7.81
N LEU A 202 7.92 6.53 -6.81
CA LEU A 202 7.68 6.22 -5.41
C LEU A 202 6.55 7.08 -4.85
N CYS A 203 5.60 6.44 -4.15
CA CYS A 203 4.49 7.11 -3.49
C CYS A 203 4.58 6.95 -1.98
N PHE A 204 4.71 8.07 -1.25
CA PHE A 204 4.73 8.08 0.22
C PHE A 204 3.48 8.76 0.78
N SER A 205 3.23 8.53 2.07
CA SER A 205 2.12 9.14 2.79
C SER A 205 2.50 9.51 4.22
N LEU A 206 2.10 10.70 4.66
CA LEU A 206 2.20 11.07 6.08
C LEU A 206 1.08 10.43 6.93
N SER A 207 0.08 9.79 6.32
CA SER A 207 -1.05 9.19 7.05
C SER A 207 -0.60 8.14 8.07
N LYS A 208 0.43 7.36 7.74
CA LYS A 208 0.86 6.22 8.56
C LYS A 208 1.97 6.55 9.57
N VAL A 209 2.49 7.77 9.53
CA VAL A 209 3.29 8.35 10.63
C VAL A 209 2.43 9.00 11.72
N GLY A 210 1.11 8.78 11.70
CA GLY A 210 0.18 9.35 12.67
C GLY A 210 -0.49 10.66 12.24
N LEU A 211 -0.38 11.04 10.97
CA LEU A 211 -0.91 12.29 10.42
C LEU A 211 -1.98 12.06 9.31
N PRO A 212 -2.99 11.20 9.52
CA PRO A 212 -3.97 10.90 8.46
C PRO A 212 -4.84 12.12 8.09
N GLY A 213 -5.15 12.98 9.05
CA GLY A 213 -6.05 14.12 8.86
C GLY A 213 -5.44 15.27 8.06
N VAL A 214 -4.11 15.39 7.95
CA VAL A 214 -3.45 16.48 7.19
C VAL A 214 -3.43 16.25 5.69
N ARG A 215 -3.80 15.06 5.23
CA ARG A 215 -3.94 14.69 3.82
C ARG A 215 -2.72 15.05 2.97
N THR A 216 -1.56 14.48 3.27
CA THR A 216 -0.34 14.74 2.52
C THR A 216 0.23 13.43 1.96
N GLY A 217 0.29 13.35 0.63
CA GLY A 217 1.01 12.35 -0.14
C GLY A 217 2.23 12.99 -0.80
N ILE A 218 3.22 12.17 -1.13
CA ILE A 218 4.46 12.59 -1.76
C ILE A 218 4.72 11.64 -2.93
N ILE A 219 4.99 12.19 -4.10
CA ILE A 219 5.41 11.45 -5.28
C ILE A 219 6.86 11.84 -5.58
N ILE A 220 7.71 10.83 -5.81
CA ILE A 220 9.07 10.98 -6.31
C ILE A 220 9.14 10.30 -7.66
N ALA A 221 9.44 11.04 -8.70
CA ALA A 221 9.42 10.56 -10.09
C ALA A 221 10.34 11.39 -11.01
N ALA A 222 10.43 10.99 -12.26
CA ALA A 222 11.03 11.81 -13.30
C ALA A 222 10.31 13.16 -13.44
N PRO A 223 11.02 14.26 -13.83
CA PRO A 223 10.47 15.61 -13.85
C PRO A 223 9.20 15.77 -14.70
N GLU A 224 9.07 15.04 -15.81
CA GLU A 224 7.88 15.06 -16.66
C GLU A 224 6.64 14.51 -15.97
N VAL A 225 6.78 13.46 -15.13
CA VAL A 225 5.68 12.91 -14.34
C VAL A 225 5.29 13.90 -13.23
N VAL A 226 6.26 14.50 -12.56
CA VAL A 226 6.03 15.53 -11.52
C VAL A 226 5.31 16.74 -12.13
N LYS A 227 5.69 17.17 -13.32
CA LYS A 227 5.01 18.25 -14.06
C LYS A 227 3.56 17.90 -14.39
N ALA A 228 3.31 16.67 -14.84
CA ALA A 228 1.94 16.20 -15.12
C ALA A 228 1.09 16.17 -13.84
N VAL A 229 1.61 15.64 -12.75
CA VAL A 229 0.95 15.63 -11.44
C VAL A 229 0.67 17.05 -10.93
N SER A 230 1.63 17.96 -11.06
CA SER A 230 1.47 19.38 -10.72
C SER A 230 0.34 20.04 -11.52
N SER A 231 0.25 19.73 -12.82
CA SER A 231 -0.82 20.24 -13.68
C SER A 231 -2.19 19.71 -13.28
N LEU A 232 -2.28 18.42 -12.90
CA LEU A 232 -3.51 17.83 -12.36
C LEU A 232 -3.91 18.43 -11.00
N ASN A 233 -2.94 18.66 -10.11
CA ASN A 233 -3.19 19.38 -8.86
C ASN A 233 -3.80 20.77 -9.11
N ALA A 234 -3.25 21.52 -10.09
CA ALA A 234 -3.76 22.85 -10.43
C ALA A 234 -5.23 22.83 -10.87
N ILE A 235 -5.65 21.75 -11.54
CA ILE A 235 -7.03 21.60 -12.04
C ILE A 235 -7.97 21.10 -10.95
N VAL A 236 -7.55 20.05 -10.20
CA VAL A 236 -8.44 19.34 -9.27
C VAL A 236 -8.52 20.03 -7.91
N ASN A 237 -7.38 20.55 -7.42
CA ASN A 237 -7.25 21.05 -6.04
C ASN A 237 -6.78 22.52 -5.96
N LEU A 238 -6.38 23.15 -7.06
CA LEU A 238 -5.55 24.36 -7.15
C LEU A 238 -4.13 24.13 -6.59
N SER A 239 -4.02 23.62 -5.38
CA SER A 239 -2.77 23.24 -4.73
C SER A 239 -3.01 22.22 -3.61
N PRO A 240 -1.98 21.44 -3.22
CA PRO A 240 -2.05 20.59 -2.04
C PRO A 240 -2.15 21.38 -0.74
N THR A 241 -2.69 20.74 0.31
CA THR A 241 -2.79 21.37 1.65
C THR A 241 -1.42 21.64 2.25
N ARG A 242 -1.29 22.74 3.00
CA ARG A 242 -0.02 23.16 3.64
C ARG A 242 0.19 22.60 5.04
N PHE A 243 -0.85 22.08 5.70
CA PHE A 243 -0.73 21.65 7.10
C PHE A 243 0.26 20.50 7.29
N GLY A 244 0.24 19.51 6.38
CA GLY A 244 1.20 18.41 6.45
C GLY A 244 2.64 18.88 6.23
N ALA A 245 2.85 19.80 5.31
CA ALA A 245 4.16 20.40 5.08
C ALA A 245 4.65 21.16 6.31
N ALA A 246 3.82 22.00 6.91
CA ALA A 246 4.17 22.76 8.10
C ALA A 246 4.56 21.89 9.31
N ILE A 247 3.96 20.69 9.42
CA ILE A 247 4.31 19.72 10.48
C ILE A 247 5.56 18.93 10.12
N ALA A 248 5.65 18.42 8.89
CA ALA A 248 6.68 17.45 8.50
C ALA A 248 8.05 18.11 8.23
N THR A 249 8.07 19.34 7.67
CA THR A 249 9.32 20.02 7.32
C THR A 249 10.33 20.09 8.47
N PRO A 250 9.99 20.65 9.65
CA PRO A 250 10.94 20.72 10.77
C PRO A 250 11.35 19.34 11.27
N LEU A 251 10.45 18.34 11.22
CA LEU A 251 10.75 16.97 11.66
C LEU A 251 11.70 16.23 10.70
N LEU A 252 11.64 16.57 9.40
CA LEU A 252 12.59 16.04 8.41
C LEU A 252 13.96 16.71 8.54
N GLN A 253 13.99 18.03 8.72
CA GLN A 253 15.22 18.81 8.82
C GLN A 253 16.07 18.42 10.01
N ASP A 254 15.47 18.12 11.15
CA ASP A 254 16.17 17.72 12.38
C ASP A 254 16.25 16.20 12.58
N GLY A 255 15.76 15.40 11.63
CA GLY A 255 15.85 13.92 11.64
C GLY A 255 14.82 13.22 12.54
N ARG A 256 13.99 13.98 13.28
CA ARG A 256 13.01 13.40 14.21
C ARG A 256 11.95 12.54 13.54
N LEU A 257 11.60 12.79 12.26
CA LEU A 257 10.61 11.99 11.55
C LEU A 257 11.10 10.54 11.36
N LYS A 258 12.38 10.39 10.97
CA LYS A 258 13.02 9.07 10.83
C LYS A 258 13.20 8.42 12.20
N GLN A 259 13.67 9.15 13.19
CA GLN A 259 13.83 8.65 14.56
C GLN A 259 12.50 8.13 15.13
N LEU A 260 11.40 8.90 14.99
CA LEU A 260 10.06 8.46 15.40
C LEU A 260 9.63 7.16 14.70
N SER A 261 9.94 7.04 13.41
CA SER A 261 9.62 5.85 12.61
C SER A 261 10.38 4.62 13.10
N ASP A 262 11.69 4.76 13.32
CA ASP A 262 12.59 3.65 13.68
C ASP A 262 12.43 3.23 15.16
N ASP A 263 12.32 4.21 16.07
CA ASP A 263 12.38 3.96 17.52
C ASP A 263 11.01 3.74 18.16
N VAL A 264 9.93 4.22 17.53
CA VAL A 264 8.59 4.18 18.11
C VAL A 264 7.60 3.42 17.23
N ILE A 265 7.39 3.85 15.97
CA ILE A 265 6.32 3.33 15.12
C ILE A 265 6.59 1.87 14.73
N ARG A 266 7.77 1.59 14.18
CA ARG A 266 8.17 0.24 13.76
C ARG A 266 8.15 -0.77 14.91
N PRO A 267 8.78 -0.53 16.07
CA PRO A 267 8.72 -1.45 17.21
C PRO A 267 7.30 -1.67 17.74
N PHE A 268 6.48 -0.61 17.81
CA PHE A 268 5.10 -0.70 18.24
C PHE A 268 4.30 -1.68 17.40
N TYR A 269 4.28 -1.50 16.07
CA TYR A 269 3.51 -2.37 15.17
C TYR A 269 4.07 -3.77 15.07
N ARG A 270 5.40 -3.96 15.19
CA ARG A 270 6.01 -5.28 15.28
C ARG A 270 5.52 -6.05 16.51
N ASN A 271 5.49 -5.39 17.66
CA ASN A 271 4.96 -5.99 18.90
C ASN A 271 3.46 -6.29 18.79
N GLN A 272 2.67 -5.39 18.19
CA GLN A 272 1.25 -5.62 17.93
C GLN A 272 1.01 -6.85 17.04
N ALA A 273 1.81 -7.02 15.99
CA ALA A 273 1.73 -8.19 15.12
C ALA A 273 2.05 -9.49 15.86
N GLN A 274 3.11 -9.52 16.67
CA GLN A 274 3.49 -10.69 17.50
C GLN A 274 2.40 -11.04 18.51
N THR A 275 1.85 -10.03 19.19
CA THR A 275 0.74 -10.21 20.12
C THR A 275 -0.49 -10.79 19.43
N ALA A 276 -0.89 -10.24 18.29
CA ALA A 276 -2.04 -10.71 17.52
C ALA A 276 -1.85 -12.15 17.02
N VAL A 277 -0.67 -12.50 16.53
CA VAL A 277 -0.33 -13.88 16.11
C VAL A 277 -0.46 -14.85 17.30
N SER A 278 0.07 -14.49 18.46
CA SER A 278 -0.02 -15.34 19.65
C SER A 278 -1.47 -15.56 20.10
N LEU A 279 -2.29 -14.52 20.08
CA LEU A 279 -3.72 -14.59 20.39
C LEU A 279 -4.48 -15.45 19.36
N LEU A 280 -4.23 -15.27 18.06
CA LEU A 280 -4.85 -16.08 17.00
C LEU A 280 -4.49 -17.57 17.13
N LYS A 281 -3.25 -17.90 17.43
CA LYS A 281 -2.83 -19.29 17.67
C LYS A 281 -3.48 -19.90 18.92
N ARG A 282 -3.63 -19.12 19.97
CA ARG A 282 -4.36 -19.55 21.18
C ARG A 282 -5.82 -19.90 20.84
N GLU A 283 -6.50 -19.06 20.06
CA GLU A 283 -7.92 -19.23 19.76
C GLU A 283 -8.19 -20.25 18.65
N LEU A 284 -7.32 -20.35 17.65
CA LEU A 284 -7.58 -21.07 16.40
C LEU A 284 -6.47 -22.05 15.98
N GLY A 285 -5.45 -22.28 16.81
CA GLY A 285 -4.32 -23.14 16.44
C GLY A 285 -4.66 -24.61 16.15
N ALA A 286 -5.83 -25.08 16.60
CA ALA A 286 -6.35 -26.43 16.29
C ALA A 286 -7.23 -26.46 15.02
N TYR A 287 -7.44 -25.35 14.36
CA TYR A 287 -8.29 -25.19 13.17
C TYR A 287 -7.45 -24.84 11.93
N PRO A 288 -8.02 -24.97 10.71
CA PRO A 288 -7.28 -24.72 9.46
C PRO A 288 -7.00 -23.21 9.24
N LEU A 289 -6.27 -22.57 10.17
CA LEU A 289 -5.80 -21.22 10.06
C LEU A 289 -4.38 -21.17 9.51
N LYS A 290 -4.17 -20.39 8.45
CA LYS A 290 -2.86 -19.94 7.98
C LYS A 290 -2.76 -18.43 8.12
N ILE A 291 -1.63 -17.93 8.56
CA ILE A 291 -1.36 -16.50 8.71
C ILE A 291 -0.30 -16.10 7.68
N HIS A 292 -0.57 -15.07 6.89
CA HIS A 292 0.50 -14.52 6.05
C HIS A 292 1.63 -14.04 6.97
N LYS A 293 2.88 -14.42 6.65
CA LYS A 293 4.05 -14.04 7.44
C LYS A 293 4.04 -12.52 7.68
N PRO A 294 4.01 -12.07 8.95
CA PRO A 294 3.99 -10.66 9.26
C PRO A 294 5.34 -10.02 8.94
N GLU A 295 5.43 -9.31 7.81
CA GLU A 295 6.67 -8.68 7.35
C GLU A 295 6.61 -7.15 7.39
N GLY A 296 5.40 -6.58 7.55
CA GLY A 296 5.20 -5.13 7.62
C GLY A 296 3.73 -4.72 7.66
N ALA A 297 3.47 -3.44 7.46
CA ALA A 297 2.18 -2.77 7.53
C ALA A 297 1.50 -2.89 8.90
N ILE A 298 0.20 -2.59 8.96
CA ILE A 298 -0.60 -2.51 10.19
C ILE A 298 -1.76 -3.52 10.18
N PHE A 299 -1.59 -4.62 9.44
CA PHE A 299 -2.61 -5.63 9.22
C PHE A 299 -2.01 -7.02 9.38
N LEU A 300 -2.87 -7.99 9.73
CA LEU A 300 -2.65 -9.41 9.48
C LEU A 300 -3.63 -9.88 8.41
N TRP A 301 -3.13 -10.77 7.55
CA TRP A 301 -3.88 -11.45 6.53
C TRP A 301 -4.04 -12.91 6.92
N LEU A 302 -5.30 -13.32 7.13
CA LEU A 302 -5.66 -14.62 7.66
C LEU A 302 -6.33 -15.42 6.55
N TRP A 303 -5.90 -16.65 6.34
CA TRP A 303 -6.49 -17.62 5.44
C TRP A 303 -7.07 -18.77 6.24
N PHE A 304 -8.36 -19.00 6.11
CA PHE A 304 -9.11 -20.11 6.69
C PHE A 304 -9.33 -21.16 5.61
N GLU A 305 -8.42 -22.15 5.51
CA GLU A 305 -8.48 -23.17 4.45
C GLU A 305 -9.80 -23.94 4.51
N ASN A 306 -10.49 -24.04 3.36
CA ASN A 306 -11.81 -24.65 3.23
C ASN A 306 -12.87 -24.05 4.18
N LEU A 307 -12.88 -22.73 4.33
CA LEU A 307 -13.89 -22.04 5.14
C LEU A 307 -15.30 -22.42 4.63
N PRO A 308 -16.21 -22.92 5.51
CA PRO A 308 -17.54 -23.40 5.09
C PRO A 308 -18.48 -22.33 4.50
N VAL A 309 -18.13 -21.08 4.67
CA VAL A 309 -18.86 -19.91 4.15
C VAL A 309 -17.88 -18.96 3.46
N SER A 310 -18.38 -17.98 2.69
CA SER A 310 -17.50 -16.95 2.13
C SER A 310 -17.00 -15.98 3.19
N SER A 311 -15.87 -15.32 2.95
CA SER A 311 -15.34 -14.24 3.80
C SER A 311 -16.34 -13.09 3.97
N GLN A 312 -17.20 -12.83 2.98
CA GLN A 312 -18.29 -11.87 3.07
C GLN A 312 -19.34 -12.32 4.11
N THR A 313 -19.73 -13.60 4.08
CA THR A 313 -20.66 -14.13 5.09
C THR A 313 -20.04 -14.09 6.50
N LEU A 314 -18.76 -14.45 6.61
CA LEU A 314 -18.01 -14.34 7.87
C LEU A 314 -18.00 -12.90 8.39
N TYR A 315 -17.81 -11.90 7.51
CA TYR A 315 -17.88 -10.48 7.87
C TYR A 315 -19.24 -10.11 8.48
N GLU A 316 -20.37 -10.52 7.84
CA GLU A 316 -21.71 -10.21 8.38
C GLU A 316 -21.94 -10.86 9.75
N MET A 317 -21.46 -12.08 9.95
CA MET A 317 -21.56 -12.77 11.25
C MET A 317 -20.75 -12.03 12.34
N LEU A 318 -19.51 -11.65 12.03
CA LEU A 318 -18.64 -10.92 12.95
C LEU A 318 -19.14 -9.50 13.24
N LYS A 319 -19.70 -8.83 12.24
CA LYS A 319 -20.32 -7.50 12.39
C LYS A 319 -21.50 -7.54 13.35
N ALA A 320 -22.32 -8.59 13.30
CA ALA A 320 -23.42 -8.79 14.25
C ALA A 320 -22.94 -8.94 15.71
N GLU A 321 -21.68 -9.38 15.91
CA GLU A 321 -21.01 -9.46 17.19
C GLU A 321 -20.15 -8.23 17.55
N GLY A 322 -20.24 -7.16 16.75
CA GLY A 322 -19.50 -5.91 16.96
C GLY A 322 -18.04 -5.95 16.53
N THR A 323 -17.63 -6.96 15.75
CA THR A 323 -16.25 -7.10 15.23
C THR A 323 -16.22 -6.85 13.74
N LEU A 324 -15.38 -5.90 13.30
CA LEU A 324 -15.22 -5.55 11.89
C LEU A 324 -13.90 -6.08 11.33
N ILE A 325 -13.99 -6.83 10.24
CA ILE A 325 -12.86 -7.26 9.39
C ILE A 325 -13.12 -6.79 7.95
N ILE A 326 -12.19 -7.03 7.05
CA ILE A 326 -12.47 -6.81 5.62
C ILE A 326 -12.37 -8.16 4.90
N PRO A 327 -13.40 -8.56 4.13
CA PRO A 327 -13.37 -9.77 3.31
C PRO A 327 -12.24 -9.73 2.28
N GLY A 328 -11.62 -10.89 2.06
CA GLY A 328 -10.44 -10.99 1.22
C GLY A 328 -10.71 -10.70 -0.25
N GLU A 329 -11.85 -11.11 -0.76
CA GLU A 329 -12.22 -10.96 -2.16
C GLU A 329 -12.16 -9.52 -2.70
N HIS A 330 -12.34 -8.51 -1.85
CA HIS A 330 -12.27 -7.10 -2.24
C HIS A 330 -10.86 -6.61 -2.58
N PHE A 331 -9.82 -7.36 -2.24
CA PHE A 331 -8.43 -6.98 -2.50
C PHE A 331 -7.82 -7.59 -3.76
N PHE A 332 -8.56 -8.47 -4.43
CA PHE A 332 -8.10 -9.11 -5.67
C PHE A 332 -8.54 -8.31 -6.90
N VAL A 333 -8.16 -7.03 -6.92
CA VAL A 333 -8.46 -6.09 -8.00
C VAL A 333 -7.95 -6.65 -9.34
N GLY A 334 -8.80 -6.67 -10.38
CA GLY A 334 -8.45 -7.20 -11.69
C GLY A 334 -8.44 -8.73 -11.80
N ILE A 335 -8.90 -9.45 -10.76
CA ILE A 335 -9.05 -10.92 -10.77
C ILE A 335 -10.50 -11.30 -10.54
N ASP A 336 -11.02 -12.22 -11.36
CA ASP A 336 -12.31 -12.87 -11.06
C ASP A 336 -12.16 -13.80 -9.85
N THR A 337 -12.84 -13.43 -8.76
CA THR A 337 -12.80 -14.15 -7.49
C THR A 337 -13.85 -15.26 -7.39
N GLN A 338 -14.78 -15.38 -8.37
CA GLN A 338 -15.79 -16.43 -8.35
C GLN A 338 -15.14 -17.82 -8.45
N ASP A 339 -14.15 -17.96 -9.33
CA ASP A 339 -13.38 -19.19 -9.55
C ASP A 339 -12.05 -19.22 -8.78
N TYR A 340 -11.94 -18.43 -7.71
CA TYR A 340 -10.74 -18.38 -6.88
C TYR A 340 -11.09 -18.50 -5.38
N PRO A 341 -11.31 -19.73 -4.86
CA PRO A 341 -11.73 -19.96 -3.47
C PRO A 341 -10.84 -19.29 -2.45
N HIS A 342 -9.53 -19.28 -2.65
CA HIS A 342 -8.56 -18.62 -1.76
C HIS A 342 -8.92 -17.17 -1.43
N ALA A 343 -9.36 -16.38 -2.42
CA ALA A 343 -9.76 -15.00 -2.19
C ALA A 343 -10.96 -14.87 -1.22
N ARG A 344 -11.86 -15.87 -1.23
CA ARG A 344 -13.07 -15.90 -0.39
C ARG A 344 -12.89 -16.59 0.95
N GLU A 345 -11.72 -17.20 1.17
CA GLU A 345 -11.31 -17.82 2.43
C GLU A 345 -10.41 -16.92 3.27
N CYS A 346 -10.02 -15.76 2.73
CA CYS A 346 -9.12 -14.83 3.40
C CYS A 346 -9.86 -13.63 4.00
N ILE A 347 -9.29 -13.07 5.07
CA ILE A 347 -9.71 -11.80 5.66
C ILE A 347 -8.51 -10.92 5.99
N ARG A 348 -8.73 -9.59 5.98
CA ARG A 348 -7.80 -8.62 6.55
C ARG A 348 -8.25 -8.22 7.95
N MET A 349 -7.37 -8.34 8.93
CA MET A 349 -7.54 -7.88 10.30
C MET A 349 -6.58 -6.72 10.59
N SER A 350 -7.09 -5.61 11.14
CA SER A 350 -6.25 -4.49 11.60
C SER A 350 -5.63 -4.80 12.97
N ILE A 351 -4.36 -4.45 13.14
CA ILE A 351 -3.64 -4.51 14.41
C ILE A 351 -3.38 -3.10 15.00
N ALA A 352 -4.04 -2.08 14.48
CA ALA A 352 -3.84 -0.69 14.90
C ALA A 352 -4.71 -0.25 16.09
N GLN A 353 -5.32 -1.20 16.78
CA GLN A 353 -6.11 -0.97 17.99
C GLN A 353 -5.27 -1.23 19.26
N ASP A 354 -5.77 -0.81 20.42
CA ASP A 354 -5.19 -1.21 21.69
C ASP A 354 -5.32 -2.73 21.90
N VAL A 355 -4.48 -3.30 22.78
CA VAL A 355 -4.37 -4.74 22.99
C VAL A 355 -5.68 -5.35 23.49
N GLU A 356 -6.45 -4.65 24.33
CA GLU A 356 -7.71 -5.14 24.86
C GLU A 356 -8.77 -5.25 23.76
N THR A 357 -8.88 -4.24 22.91
CA THR A 357 -9.78 -4.24 21.74
C THR A 357 -9.38 -5.33 20.74
N LEU A 358 -8.07 -5.50 20.50
CA LEU A 358 -7.53 -6.53 19.64
C LEU A 358 -7.86 -7.93 20.14
N GLU A 359 -7.68 -8.20 21.45
CA GLU A 359 -7.99 -9.49 22.07
C GLU A 359 -9.50 -9.81 21.98
N LYS A 360 -10.37 -8.85 22.29
CA LYS A 360 -11.82 -9.03 22.14
C LYS A 360 -12.22 -9.39 20.70
N GLY A 361 -11.66 -8.71 19.72
CA GLY A 361 -11.91 -8.99 18.31
C GLY A 361 -11.42 -10.38 17.89
N ILE A 362 -10.23 -10.80 18.32
CA ILE A 362 -9.68 -12.12 18.03
C ILE A 362 -10.48 -13.24 18.69
N VAL A 363 -10.93 -13.06 19.92
CA VAL A 363 -11.82 -14.02 20.62
C VAL A 363 -13.15 -14.18 19.87
N ALA A 364 -13.73 -13.08 19.38
CA ALA A 364 -14.96 -13.13 18.57
C ALA A 364 -14.72 -13.87 17.24
N ILE A 365 -13.63 -13.58 16.52
CA ILE A 365 -13.23 -14.31 15.31
C ILE A 365 -13.08 -15.80 15.63
N GLY A 366 -12.35 -16.14 16.69
CA GLY A 366 -12.15 -17.53 17.12
C GLY A 366 -13.46 -18.26 17.38
N ARG A 367 -14.38 -17.65 18.12
CA ARG A 367 -15.70 -18.25 18.42
C ARG A 367 -16.51 -18.54 17.16
N VAL A 368 -16.64 -17.56 16.26
CA VAL A 368 -17.43 -17.71 15.03
C VAL A 368 -16.80 -18.74 14.11
N VAL A 369 -15.49 -18.67 13.88
CA VAL A 369 -14.77 -19.59 12.98
C VAL A 369 -14.81 -21.02 13.48
N ARG A 370 -14.59 -21.27 14.78
CA ARG A 370 -14.74 -22.62 15.38
C ARG A 370 -16.14 -23.15 15.16
N GLY A 371 -17.17 -22.35 15.43
CA GLY A 371 -18.56 -22.76 15.23
C GLY A 371 -18.86 -23.19 13.80
N LEU A 372 -18.30 -22.49 12.81
CA LEU A 372 -18.46 -22.81 11.39
C LEU A 372 -17.80 -24.15 11.03
N TYR A 373 -16.55 -24.37 11.43
CA TYR A 373 -15.87 -25.64 11.14
C TYR A 373 -16.46 -26.83 11.88
N ASP A 374 -16.93 -26.65 13.12
CA ASP A 374 -17.53 -27.74 13.92
C ASP A 374 -18.92 -28.13 13.40
N ALA A 375 -19.71 -27.16 12.90
CA ALA A 375 -20.99 -27.43 12.23
C ALA A 375 -20.80 -28.17 10.89
N GLY A 376 -19.72 -27.91 10.15
CA GLY A 376 -19.39 -28.60 8.89
C GLY A 376 -18.89 -30.03 9.05
N LYS A 377 -18.62 -30.50 10.28
CA LYS A 377 -18.22 -31.88 10.58
C LYS A 377 -19.41 -32.81 10.90
N GLN A 378 -20.61 -32.27 11.07
CA GLN A 378 -21.86 -33.01 11.29
C GLN A 378 -22.57 -33.26 9.95
#